data_87ff4154f6f37beb209dea34c86ef1d7
#
_entry.id   87ff4154f6f37beb209dea34c86ef1d7
#
_cell.length_a   1.000
_cell.length_b   1.000
_cell.length_c   1.000
_cell.angle_alpha   90.00
_cell.angle_beta   90.00
_cell.angle_gamma   90.00
#
_symmetry.space_group_name_H-M   'P 1'
#
loop_
_entity.id
_entity.type
_entity.pdbx_description
1 polymer ?
#
loop_
_entity_poly.entity_id
_entity_poly.type
_entity_poly.pdbx_seq_one_letter_code
_entity_poly.pdbx_strand_id
1 'polypeptide(L)'
;MGVLEKIAPVKARVKQAAVELPLDSIMRMDCIEAMRSLPDACIDMVFADPPYNLQLGGDLQRPDGSQVDAVDDDWDKFDDFAAYDRFTREWLAEAHRILKPDGTLWVIGSYHNIFRVGASLQDHGFWILNDIIWRKSNPMPNFKGTRFTNAHETLIWAAKSDKARYTFHYRSMKTLNDELQMRSD
;
A
#
# COMPACT_ATOMS: atom_id res chain seq x y z
N MET A 1 -3.74 -28.52 59.80
CA MET A 1 -3.93 -28.65 58.32
C MET A 1 -4.67 -27.40 57.84
N GLY A 2 -3.94 -26.42 57.34
CA GLY A 2 -4.49 -25.14 56.87
C GLY A 2 -4.73 -25.20 55.36
N VAL A 3 -5.93 -24.90 54.96
CA VAL A 3 -6.35 -24.81 53.57
C VAL A 3 -5.90 -23.41 53.07
N LEU A 4 -4.91 -23.38 52.16
CA LEU A 4 -4.52 -22.16 51.45
C LEU A 4 -5.48 -21.97 50.27
N GLU A 5 -6.39 -21.03 50.43
CA GLU A 5 -7.24 -20.50 49.34
C GLU A 5 -6.39 -19.81 48.30
N LYS A 6 -6.38 -20.31 47.07
CA LYS A 6 -5.73 -19.67 45.91
C LYS A 6 -6.60 -18.51 45.46
N ILE A 7 -6.19 -17.30 45.76
CA ILE A 7 -6.77 -16.09 45.21
C ILE A 7 -6.32 -15.96 43.72
N ALA A 8 -7.25 -16.15 42.80
CA ALA A 8 -7.01 -15.95 41.38
C ALA A 8 -6.88 -14.43 41.11
N PRO A 9 -5.90 -13.99 40.27
CA PRO A 9 -5.76 -12.57 39.95
C PRO A 9 -6.94 -12.13 39.07
N VAL A 10 -7.74 -11.17 39.59
CA VAL A 10 -8.72 -10.42 38.83
C VAL A 10 -7.97 -9.56 37.81
N LYS A 11 -7.92 -9.98 36.57
CA LYS A 11 -7.47 -9.13 35.46
C LYS A 11 -8.51 -8.01 35.29
N ALA A 12 -8.21 -6.83 35.84
CA ALA A 12 -8.96 -5.63 35.55
C ALA A 12 -8.87 -5.35 34.04
N ARG A 13 -9.98 -5.55 33.33
CA ARG A 13 -10.16 -5.14 31.96
C ARG A 13 -10.27 -3.62 31.98
N VAL A 14 -9.15 -2.92 31.75
CA VAL A 14 -9.18 -1.49 31.47
C VAL A 14 -10.05 -1.33 30.22
N LYS A 15 -11.23 -0.74 30.37
CA LYS A 15 -12.04 -0.28 29.22
C LYS A 15 -11.23 0.79 28.54
N GLN A 16 -10.56 0.45 27.45
CA GLN A 16 -10.02 1.44 26.52
C GLN A 16 -11.20 2.32 26.06
N ALA A 17 -11.08 3.62 26.29
CA ALA A 17 -12.04 4.57 25.76
C ALA A 17 -12.17 4.32 24.25
N ALA A 18 -13.39 4.29 23.74
CA ALA A 18 -13.62 4.11 22.30
C ALA A 18 -12.93 5.27 21.58
N VAL A 19 -11.89 4.98 20.83
CA VAL A 19 -11.22 5.97 19.98
C VAL A 19 -12.19 6.26 18.83
N GLU A 20 -12.63 7.51 18.73
CA GLU A 20 -13.49 7.97 17.64
C GLU A 20 -12.63 8.01 16.35
N LEU A 21 -13.10 7.32 15.29
CA LEU A 21 -12.40 7.31 14.02
C LEU A 21 -12.63 8.65 13.29
N PRO A 22 -11.60 9.23 12.66
CA PRO A 22 -11.70 10.47 11.91
C PRO A 22 -12.38 10.22 10.53
N LEU A 23 -13.69 9.88 10.56
CA LEU A 23 -14.44 9.61 9.35
C LEU A 23 -14.60 10.86 8.49
N ASP A 24 -14.63 10.70 7.16
CA ASP A 24 -14.86 11.74 6.16
C ASP A 24 -13.91 12.95 6.32
N SER A 25 -12.67 12.69 6.74
CA SER A 25 -11.68 13.72 7.02
C SER A 25 -10.40 13.53 6.21
N ILE A 26 -9.67 14.63 6.00
CA ILE A 26 -8.33 14.63 5.40
C ILE A 26 -7.31 14.96 6.50
N MET A 27 -6.41 14.03 6.77
CA MET A 27 -5.33 14.22 7.74
C MET A 27 -4.04 14.60 7.00
N ARG A 28 -3.63 15.88 7.11
CA ARG A 28 -2.37 16.36 6.52
C ARG A 28 -1.23 16.21 7.52
N MET A 29 -0.62 15.03 7.55
CA MET A 29 0.48 14.70 8.44
C MET A 29 1.26 13.49 7.92
N ASP A 30 2.33 13.10 8.60
CA ASP A 30 3.04 11.85 8.33
C ASP A 30 2.09 10.65 8.38
N CYS A 31 2.14 9.78 7.37
CA CYS A 31 1.19 8.67 7.23
C CYS A 31 1.37 7.61 8.33
N ILE A 32 2.61 7.38 8.79
CA ILE A 32 2.90 6.41 9.85
C ILE A 32 2.32 6.92 11.18
N GLU A 33 2.54 8.20 11.50
CA GLU A 33 1.96 8.83 12.70
C GLU A 33 0.42 8.86 12.63
N ALA A 34 -0.15 9.15 11.46
CA ALA A 34 -1.60 9.08 11.26
C ALA A 34 -2.13 7.67 11.56
N MET A 35 -1.53 6.64 10.97
CA MET A 35 -1.94 5.27 11.22
C MET A 35 -1.74 4.84 12.67
N ARG A 36 -0.65 5.25 13.33
CA ARG A 36 -0.40 4.99 14.76
C ARG A 36 -1.48 5.54 15.67
N SER A 37 -2.14 6.63 15.27
CA SER A 37 -3.26 7.20 16.03
C SER A 37 -4.56 6.39 15.93
N LEU A 38 -4.67 5.47 14.96
CA LEU A 38 -5.84 4.65 14.74
C LEU A 38 -5.79 3.35 15.56
N PRO A 39 -6.96 2.82 15.99
CA PRO A 39 -7.04 1.52 16.65
C PRO A 39 -6.64 0.36 15.73
N ASP A 40 -6.31 -0.77 16.33
CA ASP A 40 -6.12 -2.01 15.59
C ASP A 40 -7.42 -2.47 14.93
N ALA A 41 -7.30 -3.08 13.74
CA ALA A 41 -8.40 -3.75 13.05
C ALA A 41 -9.65 -2.85 12.86
N CYS A 42 -9.46 -1.59 12.49
CA CYS A 42 -10.55 -0.61 12.32
C CYS A 42 -10.86 -0.26 10.86
N ILE A 43 -9.96 -0.56 9.91
CA ILE A 43 -10.04 -0.16 8.50
C ILE A 43 -10.38 -1.37 7.62
N ASP A 44 -11.31 -1.20 6.70
CA ASP A 44 -11.72 -2.25 5.76
C ASP A 44 -10.79 -2.34 4.55
N MET A 45 -10.30 -1.20 4.07
CA MET A 45 -9.41 -1.13 2.90
C MET A 45 -8.41 0.02 3.06
N VAL A 46 -7.17 -0.24 2.71
CA VAL A 46 -6.13 0.78 2.52
C VAL A 46 -5.82 0.87 1.03
N PHE A 47 -5.80 2.08 0.48
CA PHE A 47 -5.26 2.37 -0.85
C PHE A 47 -4.05 3.28 -0.67
N ALA A 48 -2.87 2.82 -1.05
CA ALA A 48 -1.61 3.51 -0.83
C ALA A 48 -0.93 3.89 -2.14
N ASP A 49 -0.50 5.14 -2.22
CA ASP A 49 0.38 5.68 -3.26
C ASP A 49 1.65 6.22 -2.57
N PRO A 50 2.57 5.31 -2.17
CA PRO A 50 3.75 5.70 -1.40
C PRO A 50 4.78 6.39 -2.28
N PRO A 51 5.79 7.08 -1.69
CA PRO A 51 6.94 7.60 -2.42
C PRO A 51 7.55 6.53 -3.34
N TYR A 52 7.92 6.92 -4.57
CA TYR A 52 8.47 5.99 -5.56
C TYR A 52 9.99 5.86 -5.47
N ASN A 53 10.64 6.73 -4.68
CA ASN A 53 12.09 6.84 -4.60
C ASN A 53 12.68 6.99 -6.01
N LEU A 54 12.16 7.99 -6.74
CA LEU A 54 12.57 8.25 -8.11
C LEU A 54 14.04 8.68 -8.11
N GLN A 55 14.93 7.74 -8.42
CA GLN A 55 16.36 8.02 -8.59
C GLN A 55 16.60 8.70 -9.94
N LEU A 56 16.07 9.90 -10.09
CA LEU A 56 16.30 10.74 -11.27
C LEU A 56 17.62 11.48 -11.04
N GLY A 57 18.72 10.88 -11.49
CA GLY A 57 20.02 11.51 -11.49
C GLY A 57 20.09 12.62 -12.55
N GLY A 58 19.77 13.86 -12.16
CA GLY A 58 19.94 15.05 -12.97
C GLY A 58 18.67 15.56 -13.66
N ASP A 59 18.76 16.75 -14.19
CA ASP A 59 17.69 17.44 -14.89
C ASP A 59 17.25 16.66 -16.13
N LEU A 60 16.01 16.21 -16.14
CA LEU A 60 15.38 15.65 -17.33
C LEU A 60 15.07 16.81 -18.29
N GLN A 61 15.83 16.89 -19.38
CA GLN A 61 15.59 17.86 -20.45
C GLN A 61 14.83 17.21 -21.59
N ARG A 62 13.84 17.95 -22.13
CA ARG A 62 13.19 17.57 -23.39
C ARG A 62 14.14 17.85 -24.57
N PRO A 63 13.87 17.26 -25.76
CA PRO A 63 14.69 17.51 -26.96
C PRO A 63 14.78 18.97 -27.37
N ASP A 64 13.83 19.81 -26.97
CA ASP A 64 13.81 21.28 -27.21
C ASP A 64 14.60 22.07 -26.16
N GLY A 65 15.29 21.40 -25.23
CA GLY A 65 16.07 22.01 -24.16
C GLY A 65 15.25 22.47 -22.95
N SER A 66 13.93 22.35 -22.97
CA SER A 66 13.10 22.66 -21.80
C SER A 66 13.25 21.60 -20.71
N GLN A 67 13.27 22.05 -19.45
CA GLN A 67 13.29 21.13 -18.30
C GLN A 67 11.93 20.43 -18.16
N VAL A 68 11.97 19.15 -17.81
CA VAL A 68 10.80 18.42 -17.35
C VAL A 68 10.65 18.74 -15.87
N ASP A 69 9.50 19.26 -15.50
CA ASP A 69 9.10 19.40 -14.11
C ASP A 69 8.90 17.96 -13.56
N ALA A 70 9.98 17.38 -13.05
CA ALA A 70 9.96 16.07 -12.42
C ALA A 70 9.72 16.27 -10.92
N VAL A 71 9.06 15.33 -10.29
CA VAL A 71 8.90 15.31 -8.83
C VAL A 71 10.30 15.34 -8.21
N ASP A 72 10.69 16.45 -7.63
CA ASP A 72 11.97 16.68 -6.95
C ASP A 72 11.74 17.04 -5.47
N ASP A 73 10.64 16.59 -4.92
CA ASP A 73 10.23 16.85 -3.55
C ASP A 73 11.02 15.99 -2.55
N ASP A 74 11.36 16.57 -1.41
CA ASP A 74 12.15 15.90 -0.37
C ASP A 74 11.47 14.64 0.20
N TRP A 75 10.14 14.57 0.15
CA TRP A 75 9.39 13.40 0.62
C TRP A 75 9.55 12.15 -0.27
N ASP A 76 9.98 12.31 -1.54
CA ASP A 76 10.25 11.19 -2.47
C ASP A 76 11.75 10.86 -2.57
N LYS A 77 12.59 11.48 -1.73
CA LYS A 77 14.03 11.26 -1.72
C LYS A 77 14.44 10.45 -0.50
N PHE A 78 15.17 9.39 -0.75
CA PHE A 78 15.78 8.57 0.29
C PHE A 78 17.28 8.49 0.04
N ASP A 79 18.08 8.55 1.10
CA ASP A 79 19.56 8.51 1.02
C ASP A 79 20.05 7.22 0.33
N ASP A 80 19.39 6.11 0.61
CA ASP A 80 19.69 4.80 0.05
C ASP A 80 18.46 3.88 0.04
N PHE A 81 18.61 2.72 -0.60
CA PHE A 81 17.56 1.71 -0.60
C PHE A 81 17.25 1.15 0.80
N ALA A 82 18.21 1.16 1.73
CA ALA A 82 17.96 0.68 3.07
C ALA A 82 17.05 1.65 3.85
N ALA A 83 17.20 2.96 3.62
CA ALA A 83 16.30 3.98 4.17
C ALA A 83 14.88 3.82 3.61
N TYR A 84 14.75 3.63 2.29
CA TYR A 84 13.48 3.35 1.64
C TYR A 84 12.82 2.08 2.17
N ASP A 85 13.58 1.01 2.35
CA ASP A 85 13.06 -0.25 2.89
C ASP A 85 12.60 -0.12 4.34
N ARG A 86 13.30 0.66 5.16
CA ARG A 86 12.85 0.94 6.55
C ARG A 86 11.51 1.66 6.55
N PHE A 87 11.39 2.74 5.79
CA PHE A 87 10.13 3.46 5.61
C PHE A 87 9.01 2.53 5.14
N THR A 88 9.28 1.73 4.10
CA THR A 88 8.30 0.80 3.54
C THR A 88 7.84 -0.22 4.58
N ARG A 89 8.75 -0.80 5.36
CA ARG A 89 8.39 -1.74 6.43
C ARG A 89 7.55 -1.08 7.51
N GLU A 90 7.87 0.14 7.90
CA GLU A 90 7.14 0.84 8.96
C GLU A 90 5.69 1.13 8.57
N TRP A 91 5.45 1.73 7.40
CA TRP A 91 4.08 2.02 7.00
C TRP A 91 3.28 0.74 6.68
N LEU A 92 3.92 -0.31 6.13
CA LEU A 92 3.26 -1.60 5.90
C LEU A 92 2.88 -2.30 7.20
N ALA A 93 3.72 -2.24 8.23
CA ALA A 93 3.41 -2.78 9.54
C ALA A 93 2.18 -2.10 10.15
N GLU A 94 2.11 -0.76 10.06
CA GLU A 94 0.96 0.00 10.55
C GLU A 94 -0.30 -0.27 9.70
N ALA A 95 -0.19 -0.31 8.38
CA ALA A 95 -1.30 -0.68 7.50
C ALA A 95 -1.85 -2.08 7.84
N HIS A 96 -0.96 -3.05 8.07
CA HIS A 96 -1.36 -4.38 8.49
C HIS A 96 -2.08 -4.37 9.84
N ARG A 97 -1.59 -3.59 10.81
CA ARG A 97 -2.17 -3.49 12.14
C ARG A 97 -3.60 -2.94 12.09
N ILE A 98 -3.81 -1.82 11.39
CA ILE A 98 -5.11 -1.13 11.34
C ILE A 98 -6.15 -1.85 10.46
N LEU A 99 -5.73 -2.65 9.48
CA LEU A 99 -6.66 -3.42 8.65
C LEU A 99 -7.42 -4.46 9.50
N LYS A 100 -8.72 -4.57 9.25
CA LYS A 100 -9.56 -5.65 9.78
C LYS A 100 -9.06 -7.02 9.31
N PRO A 101 -9.43 -8.14 9.95
CA PRO A 101 -9.02 -9.48 9.50
C PRO A 101 -9.35 -9.79 8.04
N ASP A 102 -10.48 -9.29 7.55
CA ASP A 102 -10.95 -9.46 6.16
C ASP A 102 -10.62 -8.25 5.27
N GLY A 103 -9.81 -7.32 5.77
CA GLY A 103 -9.42 -6.10 5.07
C GLY A 103 -8.42 -6.35 3.94
N THR A 104 -8.36 -5.42 3.01
CA THR A 104 -7.47 -5.48 1.85
C THR A 104 -6.60 -4.24 1.73
N LEU A 105 -5.44 -4.42 1.10
CA LEU A 105 -4.51 -3.37 0.76
C LEU A 105 -4.34 -3.30 -0.76
N TRP A 106 -4.38 -2.08 -1.30
CA TRP A 106 -3.98 -1.75 -2.65
C TRP A 106 -2.78 -0.82 -2.60
N VAL A 107 -1.73 -1.14 -3.34
CA VAL A 107 -0.55 -0.29 -3.44
C VAL A 107 -0.23 -0.05 -4.89
N ILE A 108 -0.16 1.23 -5.29
CA ILE A 108 0.31 1.60 -6.61
C ILE A 108 1.81 1.90 -6.56
N GLY A 109 2.51 1.60 -7.64
CA GLY A 109 3.91 1.93 -7.80
C GLY A 109 4.42 1.73 -9.22
N SER A 110 5.61 2.25 -9.46
CA SER A 110 6.32 2.07 -10.72
C SER A 110 7.41 1.00 -10.61
N TYR A 111 8.09 0.73 -11.72
CA TYR A 111 9.25 -0.18 -11.74
C TYR A 111 10.39 0.24 -10.78
N HIS A 112 10.39 1.48 -10.28
CA HIS A 112 11.39 1.94 -9.33
C HIS A 112 11.22 1.32 -7.94
N ASN A 113 9.99 1.12 -7.50
CA ASN A 113 9.69 0.74 -6.11
C ASN A 113 8.86 -0.53 -5.95
N ILE A 114 8.01 -0.88 -6.93
CA ILE A 114 6.96 -1.90 -6.76
C ILE A 114 7.51 -3.28 -6.38
N PHE A 115 8.68 -3.68 -6.88
CA PHE A 115 9.28 -4.97 -6.54
C PHE A 115 9.74 -5.03 -5.08
N ARG A 116 10.28 -3.91 -4.56
CA ARG A 116 10.71 -3.81 -3.15
C ARG A 116 9.49 -3.78 -2.22
N VAL A 117 8.47 -3.02 -2.60
CA VAL A 117 7.19 -2.98 -1.88
C VAL A 117 6.54 -4.36 -1.88
N GLY A 118 6.50 -5.06 -3.01
CA GLY A 118 5.92 -6.40 -3.13
C GLY A 118 6.63 -7.42 -2.24
N ALA A 119 7.96 -7.43 -2.20
CA ALA A 119 8.72 -8.28 -1.28
C ALA A 119 8.41 -7.95 0.18
N SER A 120 8.40 -6.66 0.54
CA SER A 120 8.10 -6.22 1.90
C SER A 120 6.67 -6.56 2.34
N LEU A 121 5.69 -6.51 1.43
CA LEU A 121 4.31 -6.95 1.68
C LEU A 121 4.27 -8.41 2.13
N GLN A 122 4.96 -9.30 1.40
CA GLN A 122 5.01 -10.72 1.73
C GLN A 122 5.71 -10.97 3.06
N ASP A 123 6.80 -10.25 3.35
CA ASP A 123 7.52 -10.33 4.63
C ASP A 123 6.63 -9.93 5.83
N HIS A 124 5.66 -9.02 5.62
CA HIS A 124 4.68 -8.59 6.64
C HIS A 124 3.44 -9.50 6.72
N GLY A 125 3.40 -10.59 5.96
CA GLY A 125 2.32 -11.57 6.03
C GLY A 125 1.07 -11.22 5.24
N PHE A 126 1.12 -10.20 4.38
CA PHE A 126 0.05 -9.97 3.41
C PHE A 126 -0.01 -11.09 2.38
N TRP A 127 -1.21 -11.45 1.98
CA TRP A 127 -1.46 -12.41 0.92
C TRP A 127 -1.76 -11.68 -0.39
N ILE A 128 -0.81 -11.69 -1.33
CA ILE A 128 -0.98 -11.03 -2.63
C ILE A 128 -2.04 -11.81 -3.42
N LEU A 129 -3.07 -11.11 -3.87
CA LEU A 129 -4.17 -11.64 -4.65
C LEU A 129 -3.92 -11.49 -6.15
N ASN A 130 -3.53 -10.28 -6.57
CA ASN A 130 -3.20 -9.96 -7.96
C ASN A 130 -2.18 -8.82 -8.04
N ASP A 131 -1.46 -8.77 -9.14
CA ASP A 131 -0.89 -7.57 -9.73
C ASP A 131 -1.79 -7.08 -10.88
N ILE A 132 -2.01 -5.78 -10.93
CA ILE A 132 -2.87 -5.14 -11.91
C ILE A 132 -2.05 -4.10 -12.68
N ILE A 133 -2.12 -4.13 -13.99
CA ILE A 133 -1.45 -3.19 -14.86
C ILE A 133 -2.37 -2.01 -15.16
N TRP A 134 -1.99 -0.83 -14.69
CA TRP A 134 -2.62 0.42 -15.08
C TRP A 134 -1.89 1.00 -16.29
N ARG A 135 -2.41 0.75 -17.48
CA ARG A 135 -1.84 1.26 -18.73
C ARG A 135 -2.04 2.76 -18.85
N LYS A 136 -0.96 3.50 -19.04
CA LYS A 136 -0.98 4.94 -19.30
C LYS A 136 -1.45 5.19 -20.74
N SER A 137 -2.38 6.12 -20.92
CA SER A 137 -2.81 6.57 -22.26
C SER A 137 -1.81 7.54 -22.88
N ASN A 138 -1.04 8.27 -22.07
CA ASN A 138 -0.07 9.26 -22.50
C ASN A 138 1.25 9.11 -21.71
N PRO A 139 2.01 8.02 -21.94
CA PRO A 139 3.27 7.82 -21.24
C PRO A 139 4.33 8.80 -21.73
N MET A 140 5.18 9.28 -20.81
CA MET A 140 6.33 10.10 -21.18
C MET A 140 7.31 9.30 -22.03
N PRO A 141 7.66 9.75 -23.23
CA PRO A 141 8.59 9.02 -24.09
C PRO A 141 10.01 8.98 -23.50
N ASN A 142 10.75 7.95 -23.84
CA ASN A 142 12.18 7.92 -23.57
C ASN A 142 12.92 8.71 -24.64
N PHE A 143 13.20 9.97 -24.37
CA PHE A 143 13.83 10.89 -25.33
C PHE A 143 15.21 10.44 -25.80
N LYS A 144 15.97 9.70 -25.00
CA LYS A 144 17.29 9.19 -25.36
C LYS A 144 17.23 7.91 -26.24
N GLY A 145 16.06 7.28 -26.38
CA GLY A 145 15.88 6.06 -27.17
C GLY A 145 16.71 4.86 -26.68
N THR A 146 17.14 4.85 -25.43
CA THR A 146 18.05 3.82 -24.87
C THR A 146 17.34 2.70 -24.11
N ARG A 147 16.02 2.82 -23.90
CA ARG A 147 15.18 1.83 -23.22
C ARG A 147 13.73 1.95 -23.68
N PHE A 148 12.90 0.99 -23.32
CA PHE A 148 11.45 1.07 -23.55
C PHE A 148 10.82 2.23 -22.77
N THR A 149 9.74 2.79 -23.32
CA THR A 149 8.88 3.75 -22.65
C THR A 149 8.16 3.09 -21.49
N ASN A 150 8.19 3.70 -20.30
CA ASN A 150 7.40 3.23 -19.16
C ASN A 150 5.92 3.61 -19.34
N ALA A 151 5.14 2.69 -19.88
CA ALA A 151 3.75 2.94 -20.28
C ALA A 151 2.72 2.37 -19.31
N HIS A 152 3.10 1.99 -18.10
CA HIS A 152 2.17 1.51 -17.07
C HIS A 152 2.66 1.81 -15.66
N GLU A 153 1.74 1.76 -14.73
CA GLU A 153 1.98 1.56 -13.29
C GLU A 153 1.48 0.17 -12.89
N THR A 154 2.02 -0.35 -11.81
CA THR A 154 1.58 -1.63 -11.25
C THR A 154 0.85 -1.38 -9.94
N LEU A 155 -0.34 -1.98 -9.79
CA LEU A 155 -1.03 -2.03 -8.51
C LEU A 155 -0.91 -3.45 -7.95
N ILE A 156 -0.51 -3.57 -6.70
CA ILE A 156 -0.59 -4.83 -5.97
C ILE A 156 -1.88 -4.81 -5.15
N TRP A 157 -2.73 -5.81 -5.35
CA TRP A 157 -3.87 -6.06 -4.50
C TRP A 157 -3.57 -7.23 -3.56
N ALA A 158 -3.69 -7.00 -2.26
CA ALA A 158 -3.37 -7.97 -1.24
C ALA A 158 -4.45 -8.02 -0.16
N ALA A 159 -4.72 -9.21 0.36
CA ALA A 159 -5.50 -9.41 1.57
C ALA A 159 -4.59 -9.36 2.80
N LYS A 160 -5.15 -9.06 3.98
CA LYS A 160 -4.40 -9.02 5.24
C LYS A 160 -3.70 -10.36 5.54
N SER A 161 -4.31 -11.49 5.15
CA SER A 161 -3.73 -12.82 5.30
C SER A 161 -4.33 -13.80 4.29
N ASP A 162 -3.78 -14.99 4.19
CA ASP A 162 -4.29 -16.12 3.40
C ASP A 162 -5.69 -16.61 3.86
N LYS A 163 -6.12 -16.24 5.08
CA LYS A 163 -7.42 -16.61 5.67
C LYS A 163 -8.48 -15.53 5.56
N ALA A 164 -8.13 -14.37 5.02
CA ALA A 164 -9.05 -13.24 4.88
C ALA A 164 -10.19 -13.56 3.92
N ARG A 165 -11.41 -13.18 4.32
CA ARG A 165 -12.62 -13.30 3.50
C ARG A 165 -12.97 -11.94 2.88
N TYR A 166 -12.12 -11.48 2.00
CA TYR A 166 -12.26 -10.18 1.35
C TYR A 166 -13.48 -10.13 0.42
N THR A 167 -14.01 -8.93 0.22
CA THR A 167 -15.14 -8.70 -0.70
C THR A 167 -14.64 -8.60 -2.14
N PHE A 168 -15.22 -9.42 -3.04
CA PHE A 168 -14.98 -9.34 -4.48
C PHE A 168 -16.27 -9.58 -5.26
N HIS A 169 -16.69 -8.61 -6.06
CA HIS A 169 -17.93 -8.68 -6.84
C HIS A 169 -17.68 -9.29 -8.22
N TYR A 170 -17.36 -10.57 -8.27
CA TYR A 170 -17.01 -11.30 -9.50
C TYR A 170 -18.00 -11.06 -10.65
N ARG A 171 -19.30 -11.18 -10.38
CA ARG A 171 -20.33 -11.01 -11.43
C ARG A 171 -20.30 -9.60 -12.02
N SER A 172 -20.21 -8.57 -11.20
CA SER A 172 -20.13 -7.18 -11.66
C SER A 172 -18.86 -6.95 -12.47
N MET A 173 -17.72 -7.50 -12.04
CA MET A 173 -16.47 -7.38 -12.80
C MET A 173 -16.52 -8.10 -14.14
N LYS A 174 -17.19 -9.26 -14.20
CA LYS A 174 -17.35 -10.01 -15.45
C LYS A 174 -18.20 -9.23 -16.47
N THR A 175 -19.21 -8.48 -16.03
CA THR A 175 -20.07 -7.68 -16.94
C THR A 175 -19.41 -6.42 -17.46
N LEU A 176 -18.32 -5.94 -16.82
CA LEU A 176 -17.56 -4.77 -17.27
C LEU A 176 -16.56 -5.08 -18.39
N ASN A 177 -16.35 -6.37 -18.70
CA ASN A 177 -15.40 -6.78 -19.70
C ASN A 177 -16.08 -7.61 -20.78
N ASP A 178 -16.42 -6.98 -21.90
CA ASP A 178 -17.12 -7.59 -23.02
C ASP A 178 -16.35 -8.77 -23.64
N GLU A 179 -15.00 -8.75 -23.58
CA GLU A 179 -14.17 -9.83 -24.11
C GLU A 179 -14.22 -11.10 -23.24
N LEU A 180 -14.51 -10.98 -21.95
CA LEU A 180 -14.65 -12.13 -21.05
C LEU A 180 -16.01 -12.82 -21.14
N GLN A 181 -17.00 -12.20 -21.75
CA GLN A 181 -18.31 -12.82 -21.98
C GLN A 181 -18.26 -13.97 -23.02
N MET A 182 -17.20 -14.03 -23.81
CA MET A 182 -17.02 -15.05 -24.88
C MET A 182 -16.41 -16.37 -24.40
N ARG A 183 -15.97 -16.47 -23.16
CA ARG A 183 -15.53 -17.75 -22.56
C ARG A 183 -16.66 -18.28 -21.71
N SER A 184 -17.55 -19.05 -22.32
CA SER A 184 -18.42 -19.97 -21.59
C SER A 184 -17.55 -21.10 -21.05
N ASP A 185 -17.55 -21.27 -19.74
CA ASP A 185 -17.02 -22.46 -19.09
C ASP A 185 -17.88 -23.67 -19.44
#